data_8e9616130572fe446794a48dc536ddb8
#
_entry.id   8e9616130572fe446794a48dc536ddb8
#
_cell.length_a   1.000
_cell.length_b   1.000
_cell.length_c   1.000
_cell.angle_alpha   90.00
_cell.angle_beta   90.00
_cell.angle_gamma   90.00
#
_symmetry.space_group_name_H-M   'P 1'
#
loop_
_entity.id
_entity.type
_entity.pdbx_description
1 polymer ?
#
loop_
_entity_poly.entity_id
_entity_poly.type
_entity_poly.pdbx_seq_one_letter_code
_entity_poly.pdbx_strand_id
1 'polypeptide(L)'
;MNKSELTFSAILVPLDYVVVFLAGLLAYGIRFGSVVSELRPVIYEMPLKEFLPILLFASLLWVIVFVFSGLYSIRSTRKMVEEITKIVLACSTAVLVIIIVIFFQRELFSSRFIVLSGWILSIVFIGIERFFVRSFQRRLLKKGIGSHRIAVIGNEIAATRIIRTIQDNPALGYKIVEHIQINSEEDIAKIKHAFESSLIDEIIQADSDIAKPLILKIIDLCNEYHVTFKYVANLFETSATNIAITPLADIPVIELKRTPLDGWGKIFKRAFDIIFSTIFLILLSPFFLVIGILIKIDSPGPMFVGLERVGRKGKIFTLYKFRSMIVGAHGMKKELTQFNERSDGPLFKMKNDPRITRLGKFLRASSIDELPQLWNVLKSKMSLVGPRPHEPEEVSKYQKHHKTLLTIKPGMTGMAQVSGRSDLNFEEEAKLDVYYVENWSMILDLQLIFRTTFVLMAKRSAA
;
A
#
# COMPACT_ATOMS: atom_id res chain seq x y z
N MET A 1 -4.01 4.49 -7.88
CA MET A 1 -3.07 4.27 -9.01
C MET A 1 -3.42 2.97 -9.69
N ASN A 2 -3.52 2.99 -11.03
CA ASN A 2 -3.74 1.78 -11.83
C ASN A 2 -2.51 0.86 -11.74
N LYS A 3 -2.70 -0.44 -12.04
CA LYS A 3 -1.58 -1.40 -12.12
C LYS A 3 -0.48 -0.91 -13.05
N SER A 4 -0.83 -0.28 -14.20
CA SER A 4 0.15 0.25 -15.15
C SER A 4 0.94 1.43 -14.59
N GLU A 5 0.31 2.41 -13.94
CA GLU A 5 1.00 3.54 -13.29
C GLU A 5 1.94 3.04 -12.18
N LEU A 6 1.49 2.05 -11.41
CA LEU A 6 2.30 1.44 -10.36
C LEU A 6 3.51 0.72 -10.94
N THR A 7 3.34 0.01 -12.07
CA THR A 7 4.44 -0.68 -12.75
C THR A 7 5.46 0.32 -13.29
N PHE A 8 5.01 1.39 -13.95
CA PHE A 8 5.92 2.45 -14.41
C PHE A 8 6.66 3.11 -13.25
N SER A 9 5.95 3.44 -12.17
CA SER A 9 6.57 4.02 -10.97
C SER A 9 7.60 3.08 -10.34
N ALA A 10 7.35 1.76 -10.32
CA ALA A 10 8.28 0.78 -9.80
C ALA A 10 9.51 0.58 -10.69
N ILE A 11 9.36 0.67 -12.01
CA ILE A 11 10.47 0.58 -12.97
C ILE A 11 11.38 1.82 -12.88
N LEU A 12 10.82 3.00 -12.59
CA LEU A 12 11.59 4.21 -12.48
C LEU A 12 12.61 4.20 -11.34
N VAL A 13 12.34 3.52 -10.24
CA VAL A 13 13.27 3.47 -9.10
C VAL A 13 14.63 2.88 -9.47
N PRO A 14 14.73 1.67 -10.03
CA PRO A 14 16.01 1.14 -10.47
C PRO A 14 16.59 1.91 -11.67
N LEU A 15 15.74 2.46 -12.53
CA LEU A 15 16.18 3.24 -13.69
C LEU A 15 16.85 4.55 -13.24
N ASP A 16 16.24 5.31 -12.33
CA ASP A 16 16.82 6.51 -11.73
C ASP A 16 18.16 6.21 -11.04
N TYR A 17 18.24 5.10 -10.31
CA TYR A 17 19.49 4.67 -9.69
C TYR A 17 20.60 4.52 -10.72
N VAL A 18 20.31 3.82 -11.82
CA VAL A 18 21.27 3.62 -12.91
C VAL A 18 21.62 4.94 -13.59
N VAL A 19 20.63 5.79 -13.85
CA VAL A 19 20.82 7.07 -14.53
C VAL A 19 21.68 8.04 -13.69
N VAL A 20 21.43 8.14 -12.39
CA VAL A 20 22.24 8.93 -11.46
C VAL A 20 23.66 8.36 -11.34
N PHE A 21 23.79 7.05 -11.27
CA PHE A 21 25.08 6.39 -11.27
C PHE A 21 25.88 6.71 -12.54
N LEU A 22 25.26 6.62 -13.71
CA LEU A 22 25.92 6.96 -14.99
C LEU A 22 26.27 8.46 -15.07
N ALA A 23 25.42 9.34 -14.55
CA ALA A 23 25.71 10.77 -14.48
C ALA A 23 26.95 11.05 -13.60
N GLY A 24 27.07 10.38 -12.45
CA GLY A 24 28.22 10.49 -11.58
C GLY A 24 29.50 9.88 -12.19
N LEU A 25 29.36 8.76 -12.89
CA LEU A 25 30.49 8.14 -13.59
C LEU A 25 30.99 9.03 -14.73
N LEU A 26 30.07 9.64 -15.47
CA LEU A 26 30.43 10.61 -16.54
C LEU A 26 31.09 11.86 -15.94
N ALA A 27 30.56 12.38 -14.82
CA ALA A 27 31.17 13.51 -14.12
C ALA A 27 32.63 13.21 -13.68
N TYR A 28 32.87 11.98 -13.22
CA TYR A 28 34.21 11.49 -12.92
C TYR A 28 35.10 11.43 -14.18
N GLY A 29 34.58 10.83 -15.27
CA GLY A 29 35.32 10.73 -16.54
C GLY A 29 35.66 12.10 -17.13
N ILE A 30 34.73 13.07 -17.07
CA ILE A 30 34.98 14.46 -17.49
C ILE A 30 36.10 15.10 -16.64
N ARG A 31 36.09 14.89 -15.31
CA ARG A 31 37.08 15.50 -14.40
C ARG A 31 38.50 14.99 -14.67
N PHE A 32 38.64 13.70 -14.90
CA PHE A 32 39.95 13.05 -15.12
C PHE A 32 40.31 12.91 -16.60
N GLY A 33 39.41 13.36 -17.51
CA GLY A 33 39.71 13.42 -18.93
C GLY A 33 40.77 14.48 -19.27
N SER A 34 41.53 14.28 -20.37
CA SER A 34 42.64 15.12 -20.79
C SER A 34 42.27 16.60 -20.88
N VAL A 35 41.15 16.94 -21.50
CA VAL A 35 40.72 18.33 -21.74
C VAL A 35 40.53 19.12 -20.44
N VAL A 36 39.89 18.53 -19.41
CA VAL A 36 39.62 19.22 -18.14
C VAL A 36 40.82 19.21 -17.22
N SER A 37 41.64 18.16 -17.27
CA SER A 37 42.87 18.07 -16.49
C SER A 37 43.95 19.08 -16.95
N GLU A 38 44.02 19.37 -18.24
CA GLU A 38 44.89 20.43 -18.79
C GLU A 38 44.46 21.84 -18.37
N LEU A 39 43.13 22.11 -18.37
CA LEU A 39 42.59 23.41 -17.96
C LEU A 39 42.68 23.67 -16.45
N ARG A 40 42.58 22.61 -15.65
CA ARG A 40 42.62 22.68 -14.18
C ARG A 40 43.31 21.45 -13.61
N PRO A 41 44.62 21.56 -13.21
CA PRO A 41 45.40 20.44 -12.73
C PRO A 41 44.71 19.66 -11.60
N VAL A 42 44.82 18.35 -11.63
CA VAL A 42 44.31 17.46 -10.60
C VAL A 42 45.32 17.41 -9.47
N ILE A 43 44.97 17.92 -8.28
CA ILE A 43 45.85 17.91 -7.09
C ILE A 43 45.83 16.56 -6.38
N TYR A 44 44.70 15.87 -6.44
CA TYR A 44 44.49 14.56 -5.81
C TYR A 44 43.81 13.63 -6.81
N GLU A 45 44.46 12.54 -7.13
CA GLU A 45 43.91 11.50 -8.01
C GLU A 45 43.24 10.44 -7.16
N MET A 46 41.91 10.39 -7.24
CA MET A 46 41.13 9.31 -6.63
C MET A 46 40.97 8.17 -7.66
N PRO A 47 41.50 6.96 -7.37
CA PRO A 47 41.29 5.81 -8.24
C PRO A 47 39.81 5.47 -8.40
N LEU A 48 39.40 5.02 -9.59
CA LEU A 48 38.02 4.65 -9.87
C LEU A 48 37.49 3.60 -8.87
N LYS A 49 38.34 2.68 -8.41
CA LYS A 49 37.96 1.65 -7.42
C LYS A 49 37.52 2.24 -6.07
N GLU A 50 38.10 3.36 -5.67
CA GLU A 50 37.73 4.06 -4.42
C GLU A 50 36.51 4.96 -4.63
N PHE A 51 36.33 5.51 -5.82
CA PHE A 51 35.18 6.34 -6.17
C PHE A 51 33.89 5.53 -6.31
N LEU A 52 33.94 4.32 -6.88
CA LEU A 52 32.76 3.50 -7.14
C LEU A 52 31.87 3.22 -5.93
N PRO A 53 32.39 2.80 -4.75
CA PRO A 53 31.57 2.59 -3.56
C PRO A 53 30.86 3.88 -3.10
N ILE A 54 31.55 5.03 -3.18
CA ILE A 54 31.00 6.34 -2.82
C ILE A 54 29.86 6.69 -3.78
N LEU A 55 30.05 6.47 -5.08
CA LEU A 55 29.05 6.74 -6.10
C LEU A 55 27.83 5.83 -5.95
N LEU A 56 28.01 4.54 -5.65
CA LEU A 56 26.90 3.61 -5.38
C LEU A 56 26.05 4.10 -4.19
N PHE A 57 26.71 4.49 -3.11
CA PHE A 57 26.02 5.01 -1.92
C PHE A 57 25.32 6.35 -2.22
N ALA A 58 26.01 7.27 -2.91
CA ALA A 58 25.43 8.55 -3.32
C ALA A 58 24.20 8.35 -4.21
N SER A 59 24.27 7.42 -5.18
CA SER A 59 23.12 7.12 -6.06
C SER A 59 21.92 6.57 -5.30
N LEU A 60 22.17 5.73 -4.27
CA LEU A 60 21.12 5.24 -3.39
C LEU A 60 20.47 6.38 -2.59
N LEU A 61 21.27 7.27 -2.03
CA LEU A 61 20.80 8.45 -1.30
C LEU A 61 19.94 9.36 -2.21
N TRP A 62 20.33 9.52 -3.49
CA TRP A 62 19.56 10.26 -4.47
C TRP A 62 18.17 9.68 -4.68
N VAL A 63 18.07 8.37 -4.86
CA VAL A 63 16.79 7.66 -4.99
C VAL A 63 15.92 7.85 -3.74
N ILE A 64 16.50 7.80 -2.54
CA ILE A 64 15.79 8.05 -1.28
C ILE A 64 15.19 9.47 -1.29
N VAL A 65 15.96 10.48 -1.67
CA VAL A 65 15.46 11.86 -1.79
C VAL A 65 14.33 11.95 -2.82
N PHE A 66 14.42 11.25 -3.95
CA PHE A 66 13.36 11.21 -4.96
C PHE A 66 12.05 10.60 -4.46
N VAL A 67 12.15 9.57 -3.60
CA VAL A 67 10.99 9.00 -2.92
C VAL A 67 10.28 10.05 -2.06
N PHE A 68 11.03 10.75 -1.19
CA PHE A 68 10.46 11.77 -0.33
C PHE A 68 9.94 13.00 -1.09
N SER A 69 10.55 13.34 -2.21
CA SER A 69 10.10 14.43 -3.10
C SER A 69 8.86 14.07 -3.91
N GLY A 70 8.35 12.83 -3.81
CA GLY A 70 7.16 12.38 -4.52
C GLY A 70 7.34 12.30 -6.04
N LEU A 71 8.57 12.11 -6.53
CA LEU A 71 8.87 11.96 -7.96
C LEU A 71 8.32 10.66 -8.55
N TYR A 72 8.11 9.64 -7.73
CA TYR A 72 7.57 8.34 -8.15
C TYR A 72 6.03 8.26 -8.16
N SER A 73 5.34 9.36 -7.82
CA SER A 73 3.89 9.42 -8.01
C SER A 73 3.58 9.90 -9.42
N ILE A 74 3.66 8.99 -10.39
CA ILE A 74 3.38 9.30 -11.79
C ILE A 74 1.86 9.30 -11.99
N ARG A 75 1.32 10.44 -12.37
CA ARG A 75 -0.04 10.59 -12.88
C ARG A 75 0.05 11.02 -14.35
N SER A 76 -0.73 10.36 -15.22
CA SER A 76 -0.77 10.68 -16.65
C SER A 76 -1.15 12.15 -16.93
N THR A 77 -1.87 12.76 -15.98
CA THR A 77 -2.39 14.13 -16.08
C THR A 77 -1.41 15.23 -15.63
N ARG A 78 -0.23 14.88 -15.06
CA ARG A 78 0.71 15.88 -14.53
C ARG A 78 1.36 16.68 -15.67
N LYS A 79 1.41 18.01 -15.52
CA LYS A 79 2.11 18.91 -16.47
C LYS A 79 3.63 18.68 -16.42
N MET A 80 4.29 18.68 -17.58
CA MET A 80 5.74 18.41 -17.68
C MET A 80 6.58 19.44 -16.93
N VAL A 81 6.12 20.69 -16.89
CA VAL A 81 6.79 21.78 -16.15
C VAL A 81 6.88 21.49 -14.66
N GLU A 82 5.79 20.99 -14.04
CA GLU A 82 5.76 20.63 -12.62
C GLU A 82 6.73 19.48 -12.31
N GLU A 83 6.90 18.56 -13.25
CA GLU A 83 7.83 17.45 -13.07
C GLU A 83 9.28 17.90 -13.15
N ILE A 84 9.62 18.74 -14.15
CA ILE A 84 10.95 19.31 -14.27
C ILE A 84 11.32 20.13 -13.02
N THR A 85 10.40 20.96 -12.52
CA THR A 85 10.61 21.71 -11.27
C THR A 85 10.91 20.77 -10.09
N LYS A 86 10.16 19.67 -9.96
CA LYS A 86 10.40 18.68 -8.91
C LYS A 86 11.74 17.94 -9.08
N ILE A 87 12.14 17.64 -10.32
CA ILE A 87 13.44 17.03 -10.60
C ILE A 87 14.58 17.96 -10.16
N VAL A 88 14.51 19.23 -10.55
CA VAL A 88 15.53 20.21 -10.17
C VAL A 88 15.62 20.35 -8.65
N LEU A 89 14.48 20.50 -7.96
CA LEU A 89 14.45 20.62 -6.51
C LEU A 89 14.98 19.35 -5.82
N ALA A 90 14.57 18.17 -6.27
CA ALA A 90 15.00 16.90 -5.68
C ALA A 90 16.49 16.65 -5.90
N CYS A 91 17.02 16.89 -7.11
CA CYS A 91 18.45 16.80 -7.39
C CYS A 91 19.25 17.80 -6.55
N SER A 92 18.76 19.03 -6.38
CA SER A 92 19.40 20.05 -5.55
C SER A 92 19.41 19.66 -4.07
N THR A 93 18.32 19.08 -3.56
CA THR A 93 18.24 18.55 -2.20
C THR A 93 19.23 17.41 -1.99
N ALA A 94 19.30 16.47 -2.96
CA ALA A 94 20.23 15.34 -2.87
C ALA A 94 21.71 15.79 -2.84
N VAL A 95 22.07 16.76 -3.69
CA VAL A 95 23.43 17.35 -3.67
C VAL A 95 23.71 18.04 -2.33
N LEU A 96 22.74 18.80 -1.81
CA LEU A 96 22.90 19.45 -0.50
C LEU A 96 23.19 18.42 0.61
N VAL A 97 22.45 17.30 0.62
CA VAL A 97 22.68 16.22 1.59
C VAL A 97 24.07 15.63 1.42
N ILE A 98 24.54 15.41 0.19
CA ILE A 98 25.91 14.93 -0.08
C ILE A 98 26.95 15.93 0.41
N ILE A 99 26.77 17.22 0.15
CA ILE A 99 27.68 18.27 0.62
C ILE A 99 27.76 18.26 2.16
N ILE A 100 26.62 18.10 2.84
CA ILE A 100 26.57 18.00 4.31
C ILE A 100 27.36 16.77 4.79
N VAL A 101 27.17 15.61 4.14
CA VAL A 101 27.91 14.37 4.49
C VAL A 101 29.41 14.57 4.29
N ILE A 102 29.83 15.13 3.16
CA ILE A 102 31.24 15.42 2.87
C ILE A 102 31.82 16.41 3.89
N PHE A 103 31.05 17.40 4.30
CA PHE A 103 31.47 18.41 5.27
C PHE A 103 31.78 17.80 6.66
N PHE A 104 30.96 16.82 7.10
CA PHE A 104 31.18 16.16 8.39
C PHE A 104 32.27 15.07 8.33
N GLN A 105 32.47 14.43 7.17
CA GLN A 105 33.51 13.42 6.96
C GLN A 105 34.74 14.05 6.29
N ARG A 106 35.70 14.55 7.09
CA ARG A 106 36.89 15.28 6.62
C ARG A 106 37.76 14.52 5.60
N GLU A 107 37.63 13.22 5.51
CA GLU A 107 38.44 12.34 4.64
C GLU A 107 37.70 11.95 3.32
N LEU A 108 36.43 12.27 3.15
CA LEU A 108 35.70 11.99 1.92
C LEU A 108 35.96 13.08 0.89
N PHE A 109 36.31 12.62 -0.27
CA PHE A 109 36.34 13.24 -1.57
C PHE A 109 35.88 14.72 -1.66
N SER A 110 36.82 15.62 -1.93
CA SER A 110 36.60 17.07 -1.97
C SER A 110 36.55 17.69 -3.39
N SER A 111 36.28 16.91 -4.46
CA SER A 111 36.22 17.48 -5.80
C SER A 111 34.88 18.21 -6.05
N ARG A 112 34.86 19.51 -5.79
CA ARG A 112 33.74 20.41 -6.06
C ARG A 112 33.25 20.30 -7.52
N PHE A 113 34.16 20.01 -8.44
CA PHE A 113 33.82 19.85 -9.86
C PHE A 113 32.95 18.62 -10.09
N ILE A 114 33.27 17.46 -9.51
CA ILE A 114 32.46 16.24 -9.70
C ILE A 114 31.08 16.39 -9.04
N VAL A 115 31.00 17.04 -7.89
CA VAL A 115 29.70 17.30 -7.23
C VAL A 115 28.82 18.22 -8.12
N LEU A 116 29.38 19.31 -8.64
CA LEU A 116 28.64 20.26 -9.48
C LEU A 116 28.25 19.67 -10.84
N SER A 117 29.20 19.00 -11.51
CA SER A 117 28.93 18.36 -12.81
C SER A 117 27.96 17.18 -12.65
N GLY A 118 28.09 16.37 -11.61
CA GLY A 118 27.17 15.29 -11.29
C GLY A 118 25.75 15.80 -11.01
N TRP A 119 25.60 16.93 -10.33
CA TRP A 119 24.31 17.59 -10.13
C TRP A 119 23.66 17.99 -11.46
N ILE A 120 24.39 18.74 -12.32
CA ILE A 120 23.88 19.20 -13.62
C ILE A 120 23.53 17.99 -14.50
N LEU A 121 24.43 17.02 -14.62
CA LEU A 121 24.23 15.82 -15.44
C LEU A 121 23.06 14.99 -14.93
N SER A 122 22.87 14.87 -13.62
CA SER A 122 21.70 14.17 -13.04
C SER A 122 20.39 14.85 -13.42
N ILE A 123 20.30 16.18 -13.35
CA ILE A 123 19.12 16.92 -13.78
C ILE A 123 18.81 16.66 -15.26
N VAL A 124 19.84 16.75 -16.11
CA VAL A 124 19.68 16.56 -17.56
C VAL A 124 19.28 15.12 -17.88
N PHE A 125 19.98 14.13 -17.31
CA PHE A 125 19.75 12.73 -17.62
C PHE A 125 18.38 12.25 -17.10
N ILE A 126 18.01 12.62 -15.87
CA ILE A 126 16.68 12.33 -15.33
C ILE A 126 15.59 13.04 -16.14
N GLY A 127 15.82 14.27 -16.55
CA GLY A 127 14.88 15.00 -17.43
C GLY A 127 14.65 14.30 -18.77
N ILE A 128 15.72 13.85 -19.41
CA ILE A 128 15.68 13.07 -20.67
C ILE A 128 14.96 11.73 -20.44
N GLU A 129 15.33 11.01 -19.40
CA GLU A 129 14.72 9.75 -19.03
C GLU A 129 13.21 9.90 -18.83
N ARG A 130 12.77 10.90 -18.06
CA ARG A 130 11.34 11.19 -17.85
C ARG A 130 10.61 11.49 -19.14
N PHE A 131 11.23 12.24 -20.04
CA PHE A 131 10.66 12.50 -21.35
C PHE A 131 10.41 11.22 -22.15
N PHE A 132 11.38 10.31 -22.18
CA PHE A 132 11.23 9.03 -22.89
C PHE A 132 10.19 8.11 -22.24
N VAL A 133 10.25 7.94 -20.92
CA VAL A 133 9.30 7.10 -20.19
C VAL A 133 7.86 7.61 -20.37
N ARG A 134 7.64 8.92 -20.26
CA ARG A 134 6.32 9.50 -20.50
C ARG A 134 5.85 9.38 -21.94
N SER A 135 6.74 9.59 -22.88
CA SER A 135 6.41 9.44 -24.31
C SER A 135 6.00 7.99 -24.62
N PHE A 136 6.70 7.03 -24.03
CA PHE A 136 6.37 5.62 -24.14
C PHE A 136 5.03 5.30 -23.45
N GLN A 137 4.82 5.77 -22.22
CA GLN A 137 3.56 5.62 -21.50
C GLN A 137 2.38 6.19 -22.29
N ARG A 138 2.50 7.42 -22.82
CA ARG A 138 1.45 8.04 -23.65
C ARG A 138 1.14 7.25 -24.92
N ARG A 139 2.16 6.64 -25.54
CA ARG A 139 1.95 5.77 -26.73
C ARG A 139 1.16 4.51 -26.37
N LEU A 140 1.44 3.89 -25.22
CA LEU A 140 0.70 2.72 -24.73
C LEU A 140 -0.75 3.08 -24.41
N LEU A 141 -0.98 4.19 -23.70
CA LEU A 141 -2.31 4.68 -23.35
C LEU A 141 -3.15 5.00 -24.60
N LYS A 142 -2.56 5.61 -25.63
CA LYS A 142 -3.24 5.82 -26.94
C LYS A 142 -3.67 4.53 -27.61
N LYS A 143 -2.96 3.41 -27.37
CA LYS A 143 -3.34 2.07 -27.85
C LYS A 143 -4.33 1.35 -26.90
N GLY A 144 -4.81 2.03 -25.86
CA GLY A 144 -5.71 1.47 -24.85
C GLY A 144 -5.03 0.52 -23.84
N ILE A 145 -3.69 0.38 -23.90
CA ILE A 145 -2.95 -0.50 -22.99
C ILE A 145 -2.73 0.24 -21.67
N GLY A 146 -3.28 -0.30 -20.58
CA GLY A 146 -3.16 0.30 -19.24
C GLY A 146 -4.11 1.45 -18.99
N SER A 147 -5.12 1.67 -19.84
CA SER A 147 -6.17 2.66 -19.61
C SER A 147 -7.11 2.24 -18.49
N HIS A 148 -7.64 3.22 -17.76
CA HIS A 148 -8.70 3.05 -16.77
C HIS A 148 -10.04 2.91 -17.49
N ARG A 149 -10.77 1.86 -17.19
CA ARG A 149 -12.14 1.66 -17.70
C ARG A 149 -13.09 2.41 -16.77
N ILE A 150 -13.78 3.40 -17.35
CA ILE A 150 -14.64 4.30 -16.57
C ILE A 150 -16.08 4.20 -17.03
N ALA A 151 -16.99 4.35 -16.04
CA ALA A 151 -18.38 4.70 -16.30
C ALA A 151 -18.59 6.18 -15.93
N VAL A 152 -19.31 6.90 -16.78
CA VAL A 152 -19.69 8.29 -16.53
C VAL A 152 -21.16 8.30 -16.10
N ILE A 153 -21.46 8.94 -14.96
CA ILE A 153 -22.84 9.07 -14.47
C ILE A 153 -23.25 10.54 -14.47
N GLY A 154 -24.50 10.78 -14.89
CA GLY A 154 -25.09 12.11 -14.92
C GLY A 154 -25.97 12.32 -16.14
N ASN A 155 -26.57 13.54 -16.20
CA ASN A 155 -27.40 13.92 -17.34
C ASN A 155 -26.54 14.05 -18.61
N GLU A 156 -27.23 14.07 -19.76
CA GLU A 156 -26.59 14.02 -21.09
C GLU A 156 -25.65 15.21 -21.34
N ILE A 157 -26.00 16.40 -20.84
CA ILE A 157 -25.24 17.62 -21.05
C ILE A 157 -23.90 17.58 -20.28
N ALA A 158 -23.96 17.27 -18.99
CA ALA A 158 -22.77 17.23 -18.13
C ALA A 158 -21.84 16.08 -18.52
N ALA A 159 -22.38 14.89 -18.79
CA ALA A 159 -21.64 13.71 -19.19
C ALA A 159 -20.96 13.91 -20.55
N THR A 160 -21.65 14.50 -21.55
CA THR A 160 -21.11 14.72 -22.90
C THR A 160 -19.83 15.54 -22.86
N ARG A 161 -19.73 16.54 -21.99
CA ARG A 161 -18.50 17.35 -21.85
C ARG A 161 -17.30 16.50 -21.42
N ILE A 162 -17.48 15.66 -20.43
CA ILE A 162 -16.42 14.75 -19.94
C ILE A 162 -16.07 13.70 -20.99
N ILE A 163 -17.10 13.11 -21.61
CA ILE A 163 -16.95 12.07 -22.64
C ILE A 163 -16.11 12.63 -23.81
N ARG A 164 -16.48 13.80 -24.32
CA ARG A 164 -15.70 14.46 -25.39
C ARG A 164 -14.27 14.76 -24.97
N THR A 165 -14.07 15.32 -23.77
CA THR A 165 -12.72 15.63 -23.27
C THR A 165 -11.82 14.39 -23.23
N ILE A 166 -12.38 13.24 -22.86
CA ILE A 166 -11.64 11.96 -22.80
C ILE A 166 -11.40 11.41 -24.22
N GLN A 167 -12.39 11.46 -25.11
CA GLN A 167 -12.28 10.99 -26.49
C GLN A 167 -11.28 11.80 -27.29
N ASP A 168 -11.27 13.11 -27.12
CA ASP A 168 -10.32 14.03 -27.79
C ASP A 168 -8.89 13.86 -27.26
N ASN A 169 -8.73 13.31 -26.04
CA ASN A 169 -7.44 13.16 -25.38
C ASN A 169 -7.16 11.72 -24.90
N PRO A 170 -6.95 10.75 -25.80
CA PRO A 170 -6.69 9.35 -25.41
C PRO A 170 -5.46 9.17 -24.52
N ALA A 171 -4.53 10.14 -24.55
CA ALA A 171 -3.33 10.14 -23.70
C ALA A 171 -3.64 10.32 -22.20
N LEU A 172 -4.87 10.73 -21.82
CA LEU A 172 -5.33 10.77 -20.43
C LEU A 172 -5.42 9.38 -19.80
N GLY A 173 -5.47 8.34 -20.63
CA GLY A 173 -5.48 6.97 -20.17
C GLY A 173 -6.83 6.48 -19.63
N TYR A 174 -7.93 7.07 -20.11
CA TYR A 174 -9.29 6.63 -19.79
C TYR A 174 -9.95 5.99 -21.00
N LYS A 175 -10.69 4.91 -20.73
CA LYS A 175 -11.56 4.24 -21.71
C LYS A 175 -12.97 4.23 -21.16
N ILE A 176 -13.88 4.92 -21.84
CA ILE A 176 -15.30 4.96 -21.47
C ILE A 176 -15.91 3.60 -21.81
N VAL A 177 -16.48 2.94 -20.81
CA VAL A 177 -17.19 1.66 -20.96
C VAL A 177 -18.68 1.92 -21.08
N GLU A 178 -19.21 2.83 -20.25
CA GLU A 178 -20.65 3.07 -20.16
C GLU A 178 -20.96 4.51 -19.72
N HIS A 179 -22.09 5.02 -20.18
CA HIS A 179 -22.71 6.24 -19.70
C HIS A 179 -24.08 5.92 -19.10
N ILE A 180 -24.29 6.25 -17.83
CA ILE A 180 -25.47 5.90 -17.07
C ILE A 180 -26.17 7.19 -16.60
N GLN A 181 -27.39 7.40 -17.00
CA GLN A 181 -28.24 8.47 -16.47
C GLN A 181 -28.88 8.02 -15.16
N ILE A 182 -28.84 8.88 -14.14
CA ILE A 182 -29.38 8.60 -12.81
C ILE A 182 -30.44 9.63 -12.48
N ASN A 183 -31.69 9.18 -12.51
CA ASN A 183 -32.85 10.00 -12.17
C ASN A 183 -33.66 9.43 -11.01
N SER A 184 -33.52 8.12 -10.74
CA SER A 184 -34.29 7.41 -9.72
C SER A 184 -33.46 6.35 -9.00
N GLU A 185 -34.03 5.77 -7.94
CA GLU A 185 -33.40 4.62 -7.24
C GLU A 185 -33.28 3.37 -8.11
N GLU A 186 -34.18 3.19 -9.06
CA GLU A 186 -34.17 2.06 -9.99
C GLU A 186 -32.89 2.09 -10.88
N ASP A 187 -32.39 3.28 -11.20
CA ASP A 187 -31.18 3.43 -12.00
C ASP A 187 -29.92 2.94 -11.28
N ILE A 188 -29.94 2.82 -9.96
CA ILE A 188 -28.84 2.23 -9.17
C ILE A 188 -28.63 0.77 -9.53
N ALA A 189 -29.71 0.05 -9.89
CA ALA A 189 -29.61 -1.32 -10.37
C ALA A 189 -28.79 -1.43 -11.67
N LYS A 190 -28.86 -0.41 -12.54
CA LYS A 190 -28.03 -0.35 -13.77
C LYS A 190 -26.53 -0.26 -13.42
N ILE A 191 -26.17 0.56 -12.42
CA ILE A 191 -24.79 0.66 -11.95
C ILE A 191 -24.32 -0.68 -11.40
N LYS A 192 -25.16 -1.34 -10.60
CA LYS A 192 -24.84 -2.67 -10.07
C LYS A 192 -24.61 -3.69 -11.18
N HIS A 193 -25.49 -3.73 -12.16
CA HIS A 193 -25.36 -4.59 -13.33
C HIS A 193 -24.10 -4.27 -14.14
N ALA A 194 -23.77 -2.98 -14.30
CA ALA A 194 -22.52 -2.55 -14.97
C ALA A 194 -21.28 -3.03 -14.22
N PHE A 195 -21.29 -3.08 -12.90
CA PHE A 195 -20.18 -3.63 -12.09
C PHE A 195 -20.06 -5.15 -12.19
N GLU A 196 -21.17 -5.84 -12.32
CA GLU A 196 -21.21 -7.31 -12.45
C GLU A 196 -20.83 -7.77 -13.86
N SER A 197 -21.28 -7.06 -14.90
CA SER A 197 -21.10 -7.42 -16.30
C SER A 197 -19.82 -6.85 -16.92
N SER A 198 -19.36 -5.69 -16.45
CA SER A 198 -18.21 -4.98 -17.00
C SER A 198 -17.13 -4.77 -15.95
N LEU A 199 -15.86 -4.91 -16.35
CA LEU A 199 -14.74 -4.61 -15.47
C LEU A 199 -14.53 -3.09 -15.43
N ILE A 200 -15.30 -2.37 -14.60
CA ILE A 200 -15.17 -0.92 -14.39
C ILE A 200 -14.17 -0.67 -13.26
N ASP A 201 -13.16 0.18 -13.52
CA ASP A 201 -12.15 0.56 -12.54
C ASP A 201 -12.57 1.80 -11.75
N GLU A 202 -13.28 2.73 -12.41
CA GLU A 202 -13.65 4.03 -11.84
C GLU A 202 -15.02 4.49 -12.34
N ILE A 203 -15.74 5.22 -11.49
CA ILE A 203 -16.94 5.99 -11.87
C ILE A 203 -16.60 7.49 -11.76
N ILE A 204 -17.06 8.26 -12.76
CA ILE A 204 -17.00 9.71 -12.74
C ILE A 204 -18.44 10.26 -12.72
N GLN A 205 -18.82 10.88 -11.61
CA GLN A 205 -20.05 11.66 -11.54
C GLN A 205 -19.81 13.00 -12.24
N ALA A 206 -20.54 13.22 -13.33
CA ALA A 206 -20.47 14.44 -14.12
C ALA A 206 -21.47 15.49 -13.66
N ASP A 207 -22.60 15.06 -13.11
CA ASP A 207 -23.73 15.91 -12.74
C ASP A 207 -23.75 16.16 -11.24
N SER A 208 -23.68 17.42 -10.84
CA SER A 208 -23.77 17.85 -9.44
C SER A 208 -25.19 17.82 -8.87
N ASP A 209 -26.20 17.74 -9.73
CA ASP A 209 -27.60 17.88 -9.35
C ASP A 209 -28.26 16.54 -8.98
N ILE A 210 -27.52 15.44 -9.07
CA ILE A 210 -27.98 14.14 -8.58
C ILE A 210 -28.28 14.24 -7.08
N ALA A 211 -29.46 13.76 -6.67
CA ALA A 211 -29.90 13.83 -5.29
C ALA A 211 -28.89 13.16 -4.33
N LYS A 212 -28.52 13.84 -3.22
CA LYS A 212 -27.54 13.36 -2.24
C LYS A 212 -27.78 11.91 -1.74
N PRO A 213 -29.05 11.47 -1.46
CA PRO A 213 -29.28 10.09 -1.07
C PRO A 213 -28.89 9.06 -2.14
N LEU A 214 -29.07 9.39 -3.43
CA LEU A 214 -28.65 8.53 -4.55
C LEU A 214 -27.12 8.47 -4.65
N ILE A 215 -26.44 9.60 -4.48
CA ILE A 215 -24.97 9.66 -4.49
C ILE A 215 -24.38 8.78 -3.38
N LEU A 216 -24.93 8.85 -2.16
CA LEU A 216 -24.48 8.00 -1.05
C LEU A 216 -24.64 6.51 -1.36
N LYS A 217 -25.78 6.11 -1.95
CA LYS A 217 -25.98 4.72 -2.39
C LYS A 217 -24.99 4.30 -3.47
N ILE A 218 -24.66 5.20 -4.40
CA ILE A 218 -23.66 4.94 -5.45
C ILE A 218 -22.26 4.78 -4.83
N ILE A 219 -21.91 5.63 -3.87
CA ILE A 219 -20.63 5.52 -3.14
C ILE A 219 -20.56 4.19 -2.38
N ASP A 220 -21.66 3.77 -1.73
CA ASP A 220 -21.74 2.48 -1.03
C ASP A 220 -21.51 1.31 -2.00
N LEU A 221 -22.18 1.35 -3.18
CA LEU A 221 -21.94 0.37 -4.23
C LEU A 221 -20.48 0.38 -4.72
N CYS A 222 -19.93 1.55 -4.97
CA CYS A 222 -18.52 1.67 -5.35
C CYS A 222 -17.59 1.07 -4.28
N ASN A 223 -17.94 1.21 -3.00
CA ASN A 223 -17.21 0.60 -1.88
C ASN A 223 -17.36 -0.92 -1.88
N GLU A 224 -18.55 -1.43 -2.11
CA GLU A 224 -18.81 -2.88 -2.17
C GLU A 224 -18.05 -3.56 -3.31
N TYR A 225 -18.07 -2.96 -4.51
CA TYR A 225 -17.43 -3.51 -5.72
C TYR A 225 -15.97 -3.07 -5.90
N HIS A 226 -15.42 -2.28 -4.97
CA HIS A 226 -14.05 -1.76 -5.03
C HIS A 226 -13.76 -0.92 -6.29
N VAL A 227 -14.74 -0.16 -6.74
CA VAL A 227 -14.64 0.81 -7.84
C VAL A 227 -14.30 2.19 -7.28
N THR A 228 -13.42 2.95 -7.92
CA THR A 228 -13.07 4.31 -7.47
C THR A 228 -14.16 5.28 -7.88
N PHE A 229 -14.71 6.03 -6.92
CA PHE A 229 -15.67 7.09 -7.19
C PHE A 229 -14.96 8.44 -7.32
N LYS A 230 -15.28 9.18 -8.37
CA LYS A 230 -14.81 10.55 -8.63
C LYS A 230 -16.02 11.42 -8.96
N TYR A 231 -15.97 12.69 -8.62
CA TYR A 231 -17.00 13.63 -9.02
C TYR A 231 -16.42 14.98 -9.45
N VAL A 232 -17.15 15.69 -10.29
CA VAL A 232 -16.81 17.05 -10.67
C VAL A 232 -17.13 17.94 -9.49
N ALA A 233 -16.13 18.67 -9.00
CA ALA A 233 -16.26 19.54 -7.84
C ALA A 233 -17.27 20.65 -8.12
N ASN A 234 -18.34 20.72 -7.32
CA ASN A 234 -19.09 21.94 -7.14
C ASN A 234 -18.49 22.65 -5.91
N LEU A 235 -18.28 23.95 -5.97
CA LEU A 235 -17.49 24.75 -5.02
C LEU A 235 -17.94 24.68 -3.54
N PHE A 236 -19.00 23.96 -3.23
CA PHE A 236 -19.62 23.93 -1.89
C PHE A 236 -19.48 22.64 -1.09
N GLU A 237 -18.82 21.59 -1.58
CA GLU A 237 -18.78 20.29 -0.90
C GLU A 237 -17.38 19.89 -0.39
N THR A 238 -16.84 20.61 0.57
CA THR A 238 -15.54 20.34 1.18
C THR A 238 -15.61 19.60 2.52
N SER A 239 -16.44 18.57 2.67
CA SER A 239 -16.52 17.85 3.96
C SER A 239 -16.09 16.38 3.95
N ALA A 240 -15.34 15.90 2.97
CA ALA A 240 -14.86 14.52 2.98
C ALA A 240 -13.37 14.42 3.40
N THR A 241 -13.07 13.47 4.27
CA THR A 241 -11.78 13.34 4.98
C THR A 241 -10.59 12.91 4.13
N ASN A 242 -10.79 12.30 2.95
CA ASN A 242 -9.71 11.83 2.08
C ASN A 242 -9.97 12.21 0.61
N ILE A 243 -9.74 13.47 0.28
CA ILE A 243 -9.96 14.01 -1.05
C ILE A 243 -8.62 14.22 -1.76
N ALA A 244 -8.54 13.79 -3.02
CA ALA A 244 -7.48 14.21 -3.93
C ALA A 244 -8.10 14.92 -5.14
N ILE A 245 -7.67 16.14 -5.41
CA ILE A 245 -8.07 16.85 -6.62
C ILE A 245 -7.16 16.40 -7.76
N THR A 246 -7.74 15.82 -8.78
CA THR A 246 -7.02 15.36 -9.97
C THR A 246 -7.58 16.12 -11.18
N PRO A 247 -6.78 16.94 -11.89
CA PRO A 247 -7.27 17.63 -13.08
C PRO A 247 -7.47 16.62 -14.21
N LEU A 248 -8.66 16.64 -14.80
CA LEU A 248 -8.97 15.96 -16.04
C LEU A 248 -8.98 17.04 -17.14
N ALA A 249 -7.84 17.25 -17.82
CA ALA A 249 -7.57 18.45 -18.63
C ALA A 249 -7.82 19.72 -17.79
N ASP A 250 -8.79 20.57 -18.15
CA ASP A 250 -9.11 21.81 -17.45
C ASP A 250 -10.25 21.64 -16.40
N ILE A 251 -10.76 20.41 -16.21
CA ILE A 251 -11.84 20.12 -15.28
C ILE A 251 -11.26 19.59 -13.96
N PRO A 252 -11.45 20.27 -12.80
CA PRO A 252 -11.06 19.74 -11.52
C PRO A 252 -11.99 18.58 -11.14
N VAL A 253 -11.44 17.38 -10.97
CA VAL A 253 -12.17 16.17 -10.54
C VAL A 253 -11.71 15.80 -9.15
N ILE A 254 -12.65 15.61 -8.24
CA ILE A 254 -12.38 15.17 -6.88
C ILE A 254 -12.43 13.63 -6.84
N GLU A 255 -11.32 13.04 -6.39
CA GLU A 255 -11.19 11.62 -6.14
C GLU A 255 -11.36 11.35 -4.65
N LEU A 256 -12.35 10.58 -4.27
CA LEU A 256 -12.49 10.08 -2.90
C LEU A 256 -11.60 8.86 -2.72
N LYS A 257 -10.52 9.00 -1.95
CA LYS A 257 -9.62 7.88 -1.65
C LYS A 257 -10.16 7.10 -0.46
N ARG A 258 -10.15 5.77 -0.58
CA ARG A 258 -10.60 4.85 0.47
C ARG A 258 -9.54 4.64 1.55
N THR A 259 -8.27 4.65 1.16
CA THR A 259 -7.15 4.34 2.05
C THR A 259 -5.86 4.89 1.45
N PRO A 260 -4.92 5.38 2.29
CA PRO A 260 -3.57 5.71 1.87
C PRO A 260 -2.76 4.48 1.38
N LEU A 261 -3.26 3.26 1.61
CA LEU A 261 -2.65 2.01 1.15
C LEU A 261 -2.80 1.75 -0.36
N ASP A 262 -3.24 2.74 -1.12
CA ASP A 262 -3.20 2.68 -2.58
C ASP A 262 -1.95 3.38 -3.13
N GLY A 263 -1.41 2.82 -4.21
CA GLY A 263 -0.18 3.32 -4.83
C GLY A 263 1.09 2.93 -4.06
N TRP A 264 1.96 3.90 -3.78
CA TRP A 264 3.25 3.70 -3.12
C TRP A 264 3.13 3.18 -1.69
N GLY A 265 2.10 3.58 -0.96
CA GLY A 265 1.85 3.04 0.37
C GLY A 265 1.77 1.51 0.38
N LYS A 266 1.13 0.93 -0.62
CA LYS A 266 1.03 -0.52 -0.80
C LYS A 266 2.39 -1.18 -1.09
N ILE A 267 3.26 -0.53 -1.86
CA ILE A 267 4.60 -1.04 -2.18
C ILE A 267 5.47 -1.01 -0.92
N PHE A 268 5.53 0.14 -0.23
CA PHE A 268 6.31 0.28 1.00
C PHE A 268 5.84 -0.70 2.08
N LYS A 269 4.52 -0.77 2.29
CA LYS A 269 3.93 -1.74 3.21
C LYS A 269 4.34 -3.17 2.85
N ARG A 270 4.32 -3.52 1.57
CA ARG A 270 4.69 -4.87 1.13
C ARG A 270 6.17 -5.16 1.29
N ALA A 271 7.04 -4.21 0.97
CA ALA A 271 8.48 -4.34 1.19
C ALA A 271 8.78 -4.52 2.69
N PHE A 272 8.18 -3.70 3.55
CA PHE A 272 8.25 -3.81 4.99
C PHE A 272 7.80 -5.20 5.47
N ASP A 273 6.62 -5.66 5.05
CA ASP A 273 6.09 -6.97 5.40
C ASP A 273 7.04 -8.11 5.02
N ILE A 274 7.63 -8.09 3.81
CA ILE A 274 8.57 -9.11 3.33
C ILE A 274 9.85 -9.10 4.17
N ILE A 275 10.46 -7.94 4.32
CA ILE A 275 11.74 -7.81 5.02
C ILE A 275 11.60 -8.31 6.45
N PHE A 276 10.65 -7.78 7.21
CA PHE A 276 10.49 -8.13 8.62
C PHE A 276 9.99 -9.55 8.82
N SER A 277 9.04 -10.05 8.00
CA SER A 277 8.60 -11.45 8.12
C SER A 277 9.72 -12.42 7.80
N THR A 278 10.60 -12.13 6.83
CA THR A 278 11.76 -12.97 6.52
C THR A 278 12.77 -12.99 7.67
N ILE A 279 13.12 -11.81 8.19
CA ILE A 279 14.03 -11.69 9.33
C ILE A 279 13.49 -12.46 10.53
N PHE A 280 12.23 -12.25 10.89
CA PHE A 280 11.62 -12.93 12.03
C PHE A 280 11.51 -14.45 11.82
N LEU A 281 11.18 -14.92 10.61
CA LEU A 281 11.13 -16.36 10.31
C LEU A 281 12.52 -17.01 10.48
N ILE A 282 13.59 -16.35 10.03
CA ILE A 282 14.97 -16.86 10.20
C ILE A 282 15.35 -16.87 11.68
N LEU A 283 15.16 -15.75 12.38
CA LEU A 283 15.53 -15.64 13.80
C LEU A 283 14.74 -16.60 14.70
N LEU A 284 13.45 -16.79 14.41
CA LEU A 284 12.57 -17.66 15.21
C LEU A 284 12.60 -19.13 14.76
N SER A 285 13.32 -19.49 13.69
CA SER A 285 13.34 -20.88 13.19
C SER A 285 13.77 -21.91 14.23
N PRO A 286 14.83 -21.72 15.07
CA PRO A 286 15.16 -22.67 16.11
C PRO A 286 14.09 -22.75 17.19
N PHE A 287 13.45 -21.64 17.51
CA PHE A 287 12.33 -21.60 18.47
C PHE A 287 11.10 -22.36 17.93
N PHE A 288 10.81 -22.27 16.63
CA PHE A 288 9.74 -23.03 15.99
C PHE A 288 9.96 -24.55 16.12
N LEU A 289 11.21 -25.00 15.98
CA LEU A 289 11.56 -26.40 16.14
C LEU A 289 11.26 -26.88 17.58
N VAL A 290 11.72 -26.13 18.58
CA VAL A 290 11.50 -26.45 20.02
C VAL A 290 9.99 -26.51 20.32
N ILE A 291 9.23 -25.49 19.94
CA ILE A 291 7.77 -25.46 20.15
C ILE A 291 7.09 -26.62 19.41
N GLY A 292 7.52 -26.93 18.19
CA GLY A 292 6.98 -28.05 17.41
C GLY A 292 7.17 -29.43 18.13
N ILE A 293 8.34 -29.66 18.74
CA ILE A 293 8.64 -30.84 19.53
C ILE A 293 7.74 -30.87 20.76
N LEU A 294 7.63 -29.78 21.53
CA LEU A 294 6.80 -29.69 22.72
C LEU A 294 5.32 -29.97 22.41
N ILE A 295 4.80 -29.44 21.28
CA ILE A 295 3.41 -29.71 20.84
C ILE A 295 3.19 -31.22 20.56
N LYS A 296 4.17 -31.89 19.96
CA LYS A 296 4.06 -33.34 19.69
C LYS A 296 4.14 -34.20 20.96
N ILE A 297 4.86 -33.72 21.97
CA ILE A 297 4.92 -34.38 23.28
C ILE A 297 3.60 -34.18 24.04
N ASP A 298 3.02 -32.96 23.99
CA ASP A 298 1.78 -32.63 24.74
C ASP A 298 0.55 -33.34 24.18
N SER A 299 0.46 -33.55 22.87
CA SER A 299 -0.67 -34.23 22.23
C SER A 299 -0.32 -34.83 20.85
N PRO A 300 -0.91 -36.00 20.48
CA PRO A 300 -0.67 -36.62 19.18
C PRO A 300 -1.22 -35.75 18.03
N GLY A 301 -0.49 -35.68 16.90
CA GLY A 301 -0.93 -34.98 15.68
C GLY A 301 0.08 -33.97 15.11
N PRO A 302 -0.32 -33.15 14.12
CA PRO A 302 0.57 -32.20 13.46
C PRO A 302 0.91 -31.02 14.38
N MET A 303 2.09 -30.40 14.19
CA MET A 303 2.50 -29.22 14.96
C MET A 303 1.82 -27.93 14.49
N PHE A 304 1.45 -27.86 13.23
CA PHE A 304 0.74 -26.72 12.64
C PHE A 304 -0.70 -27.09 12.33
N VAL A 305 -1.58 -26.11 12.45
CA VAL A 305 -2.98 -26.17 12.03
C VAL A 305 -3.25 -25.06 11.01
N GLY A 306 -4.00 -25.40 9.97
CA GLY A 306 -4.51 -24.47 8.96
C GLY A 306 -5.98 -24.17 9.24
N LEU A 307 -6.32 -22.89 9.36
CA LEU A 307 -7.68 -22.43 9.59
C LEU A 307 -8.12 -21.58 8.40
N GLU A 308 -9.34 -21.77 7.94
CA GLU A 308 -9.88 -20.92 6.87
C GLU A 308 -10.23 -19.54 7.40
N ARG A 309 -9.76 -18.52 6.70
CA ARG A 309 -10.02 -17.12 7.02
C ARG A 309 -10.30 -16.33 5.77
N VAL A 310 -11.04 -15.25 5.92
CA VAL A 310 -11.32 -14.31 4.83
C VAL A 310 -10.25 -13.23 4.80
N GLY A 311 -9.66 -13.06 3.64
CA GLY A 311 -8.65 -12.05 3.36
C GLY A 311 -9.17 -10.91 2.49
N ARG A 312 -8.24 -10.18 1.89
CA ARG A 312 -8.53 -9.05 1.02
C ARG A 312 -9.49 -9.42 -0.12
N LYS A 313 -10.48 -8.57 -0.34
CA LYS A 313 -11.54 -8.74 -1.36
C LYS A 313 -12.37 -10.02 -1.16
N GLY A 314 -12.55 -10.46 0.09
CA GLY A 314 -13.36 -11.63 0.40
C GLY A 314 -12.71 -12.98 0.04
N LYS A 315 -11.44 -13.01 -0.39
CA LYS A 315 -10.76 -14.25 -0.79
C LYS A 315 -10.40 -15.09 0.42
N ILE A 316 -10.85 -16.34 0.44
CA ILE A 316 -10.49 -17.30 1.49
C ILE A 316 -9.02 -17.68 1.36
N PHE A 317 -8.35 -17.81 2.50
CA PHE A 317 -6.98 -18.31 2.61
C PHE A 317 -6.79 -19.16 3.87
N THR A 318 -5.77 -20.02 3.86
CA THR A 318 -5.40 -20.83 5.03
C THR A 318 -4.47 -20.04 5.93
N LEU A 319 -4.91 -19.77 7.15
CA LEU A 319 -4.15 -19.14 8.22
C LEU A 319 -3.41 -20.22 9.02
N TYR A 320 -2.09 -20.12 9.11
CA TYR A 320 -1.27 -21.07 9.83
C TYR A 320 -1.04 -20.63 11.27
N LYS A 321 -1.24 -21.59 12.21
CA LYS A 321 -0.94 -21.44 13.64
C LYS A 321 -0.23 -22.66 14.17
N PHE A 322 0.44 -22.53 15.32
CA PHE A 322 0.78 -23.70 16.10
C PHE A 322 -0.48 -24.32 16.69
N ARG A 323 -0.51 -25.64 16.75
CA ARG A 323 -1.64 -26.36 17.34
C ARG A 323 -1.66 -26.12 18.84
N SER A 324 -2.72 -25.51 19.32
CA SER A 324 -3.01 -25.22 20.74
C SER A 324 -4.26 -25.96 21.25
N MET A 325 -4.90 -26.73 20.37
CA MET A 325 -6.11 -27.49 20.65
C MET A 325 -5.93 -28.97 20.27
N ILE A 326 -6.77 -29.85 20.81
CA ILE A 326 -6.84 -31.28 20.47
C ILE A 326 -7.22 -31.46 18.98
N VAL A 327 -6.88 -32.63 18.43
CA VAL A 327 -7.26 -32.99 17.06
C VAL A 327 -8.79 -33.07 16.97
N GLY A 328 -9.37 -32.49 15.87
CA GLY A 328 -10.83 -32.48 15.70
C GLY A 328 -11.55 -31.34 16.42
N ALA A 329 -10.85 -30.49 17.17
CA ALA A 329 -11.43 -29.37 17.94
C ALA A 329 -12.33 -28.41 17.12
N HIS A 330 -12.07 -28.29 15.84
CA HIS A 330 -12.86 -27.39 14.95
C HIS A 330 -14.29 -27.92 14.74
N GLY A 331 -14.45 -29.24 14.59
CA GLY A 331 -15.77 -29.89 14.50
C GLY A 331 -16.63 -29.73 15.75
N MET A 332 -16.01 -29.69 16.93
CA MET A 332 -16.70 -29.49 18.21
C MET A 332 -17.21 -28.03 18.43
N LYS A 333 -16.85 -27.07 17.57
CA LYS A 333 -17.27 -25.68 17.74
C LYS A 333 -18.79 -25.54 17.69
N LYS A 334 -19.48 -26.31 16.84
CA LYS A 334 -20.94 -26.24 16.69
C LYS A 334 -21.66 -26.63 17.99
N GLU A 335 -21.20 -27.69 18.66
CA GLU A 335 -21.77 -28.15 19.92
C GLU A 335 -21.52 -27.17 21.07
N LEU A 336 -20.40 -26.44 21.02
CA LEU A 336 -20.01 -25.45 22.02
C LEU A 336 -20.61 -24.06 21.78
N THR A 337 -21.33 -23.83 20.68
CA THR A 337 -21.90 -22.51 20.34
C THR A 337 -22.86 -22.00 21.43
N GLN A 338 -23.57 -22.88 22.12
CA GLN A 338 -24.46 -22.52 23.25
C GLN A 338 -23.72 -21.91 24.45
N PHE A 339 -22.41 -22.15 24.57
CA PHE A 339 -21.55 -21.60 25.64
C PHE A 339 -20.78 -20.37 25.20
N ASN A 340 -21.19 -19.73 24.11
CA ASN A 340 -20.57 -18.48 23.65
C ASN A 340 -20.82 -17.38 24.68
N GLU A 341 -19.74 -16.83 25.24
CA GLU A 341 -19.79 -15.71 26.19
C GLU A 341 -19.98 -14.35 25.49
N ARG A 342 -19.96 -14.35 24.16
CA ARG A 342 -20.07 -13.14 23.34
C ARG A 342 -21.43 -13.08 22.64
N SER A 343 -22.22 -12.06 22.97
CA SER A 343 -23.55 -11.82 22.37
C SER A 343 -23.59 -10.58 21.46
N ASP A 344 -22.47 -9.87 21.36
CA ASP A 344 -22.34 -8.56 20.70
C ASP A 344 -22.01 -8.63 19.21
N GLY A 345 -21.93 -9.81 18.61
CA GLY A 345 -21.56 -9.94 17.20
C GLY A 345 -21.33 -11.37 16.73
N PRO A 346 -20.69 -11.55 15.58
CA PRO A 346 -20.50 -12.87 14.97
C PRO A 346 -19.41 -13.71 15.61
N LEU A 347 -18.62 -13.16 16.56
CA LEU A 347 -17.43 -13.79 17.11
C LEU A 347 -17.76 -14.81 18.21
N PHE A 348 -17.00 -15.92 18.26
CA PHE A 348 -17.09 -16.95 19.30
C PHE A 348 -16.00 -16.77 20.36
N LYS A 349 -16.37 -16.75 21.65
CA LYS A 349 -15.45 -16.71 22.80
C LYS A 349 -15.97 -17.61 23.92
N MET A 350 -15.04 -18.38 24.48
CA MET A 350 -15.30 -19.22 25.65
C MET A 350 -14.06 -19.22 26.57
N LYS A 351 -14.20 -18.79 27.82
CA LYS A 351 -13.09 -18.62 28.78
C LYS A 351 -12.40 -19.94 29.13
N ASN A 352 -13.18 -20.99 29.39
CA ASN A 352 -12.68 -22.32 29.72
C ASN A 352 -12.99 -23.30 28.59
N ASP A 353 -12.34 -23.14 27.45
CA ASP A 353 -12.54 -24.01 26.29
C ASP A 353 -11.88 -25.36 26.49
N PRO A 354 -12.68 -26.47 26.60
CA PRO A 354 -12.15 -27.81 26.87
C PRO A 354 -11.28 -28.39 25.77
N ARG A 355 -11.30 -27.77 24.58
CA ARG A 355 -10.49 -28.21 23.44
C ARG A 355 -9.03 -27.80 23.54
N ILE A 356 -8.69 -26.87 24.46
CA ILE A 356 -7.33 -26.32 24.60
C ILE A 356 -6.45 -27.30 25.41
N THR A 357 -5.28 -27.67 24.85
CA THR A 357 -4.30 -28.54 25.54
C THR A 357 -3.57 -27.79 26.67
N ARG A 358 -2.82 -28.51 27.52
CA ARG A 358 -2.06 -27.87 28.61
C ARG A 358 -1.02 -26.88 28.08
N LEU A 359 -0.21 -27.31 27.12
CA LEU A 359 0.74 -26.44 26.43
C LEU A 359 0.02 -25.37 25.65
N GLY A 360 -1.13 -25.71 25.04
CA GLY A 360 -1.97 -24.80 24.28
C GLY A 360 -2.41 -23.56 25.06
N LYS A 361 -2.72 -23.70 26.36
CA LYS A 361 -3.03 -22.57 27.26
C LYS A 361 -1.87 -21.57 27.31
N PHE A 362 -0.65 -22.08 27.50
CA PHE A 362 0.55 -21.21 27.51
C PHE A 362 0.79 -20.54 26.15
N LEU A 363 0.70 -21.31 25.04
CA LEU A 363 0.92 -20.77 23.70
C LEU A 363 -0.09 -19.65 23.37
N ARG A 364 -1.35 -19.81 23.74
CA ARG A 364 -2.40 -18.81 23.53
C ARG A 364 -2.26 -17.60 24.44
N ALA A 365 -1.93 -17.80 25.71
CA ALA A 365 -1.68 -16.70 26.64
C ALA A 365 -0.51 -15.81 26.20
N SER A 366 0.54 -16.42 25.64
CA SER A 366 1.70 -15.72 25.10
C SER A 366 1.57 -15.28 23.64
N SER A 367 0.47 -15.67 22.96
CA SER A 367 0.28 -15.46 21.50
C SER A 367 1.38 -16.09 20.62
N ILE A 368 2.15 -17.03 21.16
CA ILE A 368 3.16 -17.80 20.42
C ILE A 368 2.52 -18.67 19.34
N ASP A 369 1.28 -19.15 19.59
CA ASP A 369 0.52 -19.91 18.60
C ASP A 369 0.29 -19.16 17.29
N GLU A 370 0.39 -17.84 17.27
CA GLU A 370 0.17 -17.00 16.09
C GLU A 370 1.44 -16.73 15.25
N LEU A 371 2.64 -17.06 15.77
CA LEU A 371 3.90 -16.80 15.05
C LEU A 371 4.01 -17.44 13.65
N PRO A 372 3.43 -18.65 13.37
CA PRO A 372 3.45 -19.21 12.02
C PRO A 372 2.70 -18.35 10.96
N GLN A 373 1.89 -17.38 11.38
CA GLN A 373 1.26 -16.42 10.47
C GLN A 373 2.29 -15.55 9.72
N LEU A 374 3.53 -15.42 10.21
CA LEU A 374 4.64 -14.80 9.46
C LEU A 374 4.81 -15.43 8.08
N TRP A 375 4.55 -16.74 7.94
CA TRP A 375 4.54 -17.41 6.65
C TRP A 375 3.39 -16.94 5.72
N ASN A 376 2.23 -16.64 6.30
CA ASN A 376 1.11 -16.03 5.56
C ASN A 376 1.46 -14.62 5.09
N VAL A 377 2.18 -13.84 5.92
CA VAL A 377 2.67 -12.50 5.56
C VAL A 377 3.66 -12.61 4.39
N LEU A 378 4.65 -13.51 4.48
CA LEU A 378 5.61 -13.74 3.41
C LEU A 378 4.93 -14.16 2.11
N LYS A 379 3.93 -15.05 2.17
CA LYS A 379 3.10 -15.47 1.03
C LYS A 379 2.09 -14.43 0.55
N SER A 380 2.12 -13.20 1.08
CA SER A 380 1.23 -12.11 0.65
C SER A 380 -0.27 -12.33 0.93
N LYS A 381 -0.62 -13.28 1.79
CA LYS A 381 -2.00 -13.53 2.22
C LYS A 381 -2.40 -12.61 3.38
N MET A 382 -1.41 -12.22 4.20
CA MET A 382 -1.54 -11.32 5.34
C MET A 382 -0.52 -10.18 5.26
N SER A 383 -0.61 -9.27 6.22
CA SER A 383 0.34 -8.22 6.55
C SER A 383 0.76 -8.35 8.01
N LEU A 384 1.86 -7.72 8.43
CA LEU A 384 2.22 -7.65 9.85
C LEU A 384 1.16 -6.88 10.63
N VAL A 385 0.70 -5.75 10.08
CA VAL A 385 -0.35 -4.92 10.70
C VAL A 385 -1.54 -4.79 9.76
N GLY A 386 -2.75 -4.94 10.29
CA GLY A 386 -4.00 -4.84 9.55
C GLY A 386 -5.19 -5.34 10.37
N PRO A 387 -6.41 -5.28 9.84
CA PRO A 387 -7.61 -5.84 10.47
C PRO A 387 -7.44 -7.33 10.78
N ARG A 388 -8.05 -7.78 11.87
CA ARG A 388 -8.03 -9.19 12.24
C ARG A 388 -8.71 -10.05 11.16
N PRO A 389 -8.15 -11.22 10.76
CA PRO A 389 -8.80 -12.12 9.81
C PRO A 389 -9.93 -12.91 10.48
N HIS A 390 -11.16 -12.76 9.97
CA HIS A 390 -12.35 -13.44 10.48
C HIS A 390 -12.67 -14.72 9.70
N GLU A 391 -13.51 -15.58 10.29
CA GLU A 391 -13.99 -16.83 9.67
C GLU A 391 -15.03 -16.52 8.58
N PRO A 392 -15.19 -17.35 7.55
CA PRO A 392 -16.21 -17.14 6.52
C PRO A 392 -17.63 -16.97 7.06
N GLU A 393 -17.98 -17.74 8.09
CA GLU A 393 -19.29 -17.65 8.76
C GLU A 393 -19.46 -16.31 9.50
N GLU A 394 -18.40 -15.75 10.06
CA GLU A 394 -18.40 -14.46 10.74
C GLU A 394 -18.55 -13.33 9.72
N VAL A 395 -17.81 -13.40 8.61
CA VAL A 395 -17.86 -12.41 7.52
C VAL A 395 -19.21 -12.44 6.80
N SER A 396 -19.89 -13.59 6.72
CA SER A 396 -21.24 -13.67 6.11
C SER A 396 -22.28 -12.80 6.83
N LYS A 397 -22.03 -12.51 8.12
CA LYS A 397 -22.90 -11.66 8.97
C LYS A 397 -22.50 -10.19 8.95
N TYR A 398 -21.49 -9.79 8.14
CA TYR A 398 -21.02 -8.41 8.05
C TYR A 398 -22.10 -7.49 7.47
N GLN A 399 -22.28 -6.35 8.10
CA GLN A 399 -23.05 -5.25 7.54
C GLN A 399 -22.23 -4.51 6.47
N LYS A 400 -22.85 -3.61 5.72
CA LYS A 400 -22.20 -2.89 4.60
C LYS A 400 -20.91 -2.17 5.03
N HIS A 401 -20.93 -1.48 6.17
CA HIS A 401 -19.78 -0.72 6.66
C HIS A 401 -18.61 -1.60 7.11
N HIS A 402 -18.88 -2.82 7.59
CA HIS A 402 -17.83 -3.79 7.94
C HIS A 402 -17.03 -4.28 6.72
N LYS A 403 -17.62 -4.23 5.51
CA LYS A 403 -16.93 -4.67 4.28
C LYS A 403 -15.66 -3.86 3.96
N THR A 404 -15.53 -2.64 4.52
CA THR A 404 -14.31 -1.83 4.44
C THR A 404 -13.09 -2.57 5.00
N LEU A 405 -13.25 -3.41 6.00
CA LEU A 405 -12.19 -4.25 6.57
C LEU A 405 -11.56 -5.20 5.54
N LEU A 406 -12.33 -5.60 4.52
CA LEU A 406 -11.89 -6.50 3.46
C LEU A 406 -11.18 -5.80 2.30
N THR A 407 -11.03 -4.47 2.34
CA THR A 407 -10.35 -3.71 1.27
C THR A 407 -8.84 -3.91 1.27
N ILE A 408 -8.26 -4.21 2.43
CA ILE A 408 -6.84 -4.46 2.62
C ILE A 408 -6.57 -5.89 3.09
N LYS A 409 -5.29 -6.25 3.20
CA LYS A 409 -4.91 -7.55 3.74
C LYS A 409 -5.13 -7.58 5.26
N PRO A 410 -5.59 -8.69 5.83
CA PRO A 410 -5.65 -8.85 7.28
C PRO A 410 -4.25 -8.85 7.89
N GLY A 411 -4.15 -8.42 9.16
CA GLY A 411 -2.90 -8.32 9.91
C GLY A 411 -2.70 -9.45 10.91
N MET A 412 -1.45 -9.65 11.32
CA MET A 412 -1.11 -10.45 12.51
C MET A 412 -1.46 -9.66 13.78
N THR A 413 -1.23 -8.34 13.76
CA THR A 413 -1.70 -7.40 14.75
C THR A 413 -2.48 -6.28 14.09
N GLY A 414 -3.28 -5.53 14.85
CA GLY A 414 -4.13 -4.46 14.34
C GLY A 414 -4.53 -3.48 15.42
N MET A 415 -5.21 -2.42 15.02
CA MET A 415 -5.58 -1.34 15.93
C MET A 415 -6.55 -1.81 17.02
N ALA A 416 -7.56 -2.57 16.67
CA ALA A 416 -8.48 -3.18 17.63
C ALA A 416 -7.74 -4.14 18.59
N GLN A 417 -6.80 -4.93 18.07
CA GLN A 417 -6.02 -5.88 18.86
C GLN A 417 -5.14 -5.25 19.95
N VAL A 418 -4.62 -4.03 19.73
CA VAL A 418 -3.78 -3.34 20.72
C VAL A 418 -4.58 -2.39 21.63
N SER A 419 -5.84 -2.06 21.28
CA SER A 419 -6.66 -1.08 22.00
C SER A 419 -7.60 -1.66 23.04
N GLY A 420 -7.78 -3.00 23.09
CA GLY A 420 -8.66 -3.64 24.08
C GLY A 420 -8.94 -5.11 23.78
N ARG A 421 -8.66 -5.59 22.55
CA ARG A 421 -8.89 -6.98 22.12
C ARG A 421 -10.32 -7.47 22.43
N SER A 422 -10.39 -8.49 23.28
CA SER A 422 -11.63 -9.17 23.65
C SER A 422 -12.54 -8.41 24.63
N ASP A 423 -12.13 -7.24 25.08
CA ASP A 423 -12.93 -6.40 25.98
C ASP A 423 -13.75 -5.36 25.19
N LEU A 424 -13.44 -5.19 23.90
CA LEU A 424 -14.20 -4.37 22.97
C LEU A 424 -15.38 -5.17 22.40
N ASN A 425 -16.51 -4.50 22.17
CA ASN A 425 -17.58 -5.08 21.37
C ASN A 425 -17.19 -5.12 19.87
N PHE A 426 -17.92 -5.92 19.08
CA PHE A 426 -17.59 -6.11 17.66
C PHE A 426 -17.63 -4.81 16.85
N GLU A 427 -18.58 -3.92 17.14
CA GLU A 427 -18.71 -2.62 16.47
C GLU A 427 -17.53 -1.68 16.80
N GLU A 428 -17.02 -1.72 18.02
CA GLU A 428 -15.84 -0.95 18.42
C GLU A 428 -14.57 -1.50 17.75
N GLU A 429 -14.42 -2.85 17.73
CA GLU A 429 -13.34 -3.49 16.99
C GLU A 429 -13.36 -3.08 15.52
N ALA A 430 -14.53 -3.14 14.88
CA ALA A 430 -14.70 -2.77 13.48
C ALA A 430 -14.38 -1.28 13.22
N LYS A 431 -14.86 -0.37 14.08
CA LYS A 431 -14.56 1.07 13.98
C LYS A 431 -13.07 1.37 14.06
N LEU A 432 -12.36 0.75 14.99
CA LEU A 432 -10.92 0.92 15.15
C LEU A 432 -10.14 0.40 13.93
N ASP A 433 -10.52 -0.76 13.41
CA ASP A 433 -9.86 -1.32 12.25
C ASP A 433 -10.24 -0.57 10.95
N VAL A 434 -11.47 -0.02 10.84
CA VAL A 434 -11.84 0.91 9.75
C VAL A 434 -11.02 2.19 9.83
N TYR A 435 -10.88 2.78 11.03
CA TYR A 435 -10.02 3.94 11.22
C TYR A 435 -8.58 3.68 10.75
N TYR A 436 -8.02 2.49 11.06
CA TYR A 436 -6.71 2.10 10.57
C TYR A 436 -6.65 2.04 9.04
N VAL A 437 -7.68 1.47 8.39
CA VAL A 437 -7.76 1.38 6.92
C VAL A 437 -7.75 2.77 6.28
N GLU A 438 -8.48 3.71 6.87
CA GLU A 438 -8.66 5.06 6.34
C GLU A 438 -7.46 5.99 6.61
N ASN A 439 -6.78 5.79 7.74
CA ASN A 439 -5.71 6.67 8.22
C ASN A 439 -4.33 6.00 8.22
N TRP A 440 -4.15 4.95 7.44
CA TRP A 440 -2.89 4.23 7.41
C TRP A 440 -1.68 5.13 7.14
N SER A 441 -0.62 4.91 7.90
CA SER A 441 0.72 5.44 7.65
C SER A 441 1.75 4.43 8.14
N MET A 442 2.99 4.50 7.61
CA MET A 442 4.08 3.63 8.09
C MET A 442 4.39 3.87 9.58
N ILE A 443 4.23 5.12 10.04
CA ILE A 443 4.42 5.48 11.45
C ILE A 443 3.37 4.79 12.32
N LEU A 444 2.11 4.74 11.85
CA LEU A 444 1.04 4.03 12.54
C LEU A 444 1.34 2.53 12.65
N ASP A 445 1.86 1.90 11.59
CA ASP A 445 2.29 0.50 11.65
C ASP A 445 3.36 0.25 12.71
N LEU A 446 4.41 1.09 12.73
CA LEU A 446 5.47 0.99 13.72
C LEU A 446 4.94 1.17 15.16
N GLN A 447 4.04 2.14 15.37
CA GLN A 447 3.39 2.36 16.66
C GLN A 447 2.57 1.14 17.11
N LEU A 448 1.82 0.52 16.19
CA LEU A 448 1.00 -0.65 16.50
C LEU A 448 1.86 -1.89 16.79
N ILE A 449 2.95 -2.11 16.06
CA ILE A 449 3.90 -3.19 16.34
C ILE A 449 4.53 -2.99 17.73
N PHE A 450 4.96 -1.77 18.03
CA PHE A 450 5.54 -1.44 19.32
C PHE A 450 4.53 -1.65 20.47
N ARG A 451 3.31 -1.13 20.33
CA ARG A 451 2.23 -1.34 21.30
C ARG A 451 1.89 -2.83 21.48
N THR A 452 1.90 -3.62 20.41
CA THR A 452 1.69 -5.07 20.48
C THR A 452 2.66 -5.72 21.44
N THR A 453 3.93 -5.36 21.38
CA THR A 453 4.98 -5.89 22.28
C THR A 453 4.66 -5.58 23.73
N PHE A 454 4.26 -4.34 24.05
CA PHE A 454 3.86 -3.95 25.41
C PHE A 454 2.62 -4.68 25.90
N VAL A 455 1.58 -4.79 25.07
CA VAL A 455 0.34 -5.50 25.44
C VAL A 455 0.61 -6.98 25.68
N LEU A 456 1.51 -7.63 24.94
CA LEU A 456 1.92 -9.00 25.18
C LEU A 456 2.71 -9.16 26.48
N MET A 457 3.56 -8.18 26.82
CA MET A 457 4.33 -8.18 28.08
C MET A 457 3.44 -7.89 29.31
N ALA A 458 2.52 -6.94 29.20
CA ALA A 458 1.60 -6.59 30.28
C ALA A 458 0.67 -7.76 30.66
N LYS A 459 0.23 -8.57 29.68
CA LYS A 459 -0.54 -9.80 29.95
C LYS A 459 0.24 -10.86 30.74
N ARG A 460 1.57 -10.93 30.60
CA ARG A 460 2.41 -11.86 31.37
C ARG A 460 2.50 -11.48 32.84
N SER A 461 2.31 -10.21 33.18
CA SER A 461 2.35 -9.73 34.58
C SER A 461 1.00 -9.81 35.29
N ALA A 462 -0.10 -10.11 34.54
CA ALA A 462 -1.46 -10.20 35.07
C ALA A 462 -2.03 -11.65 35.07
N ALA A 463 -1.23 -12.64 34.66
CA ALA A 463 -1.52 -14.06 34.69
C ALA A 463 -0.60 -14.78 35.70
#